data_200e94093fb6871a20ac0c578ee13150
#
_entry.id   200e94093fb6871a20ac0c578ee13150
#
_cell.length_a   1.000
_cell.length_b   1.000
_cell.length_c   1.000
_cell.angle_alpha   90.00
_cell.angle_beta   90.00
_cell.angle_gamma   90.00
#
_symmetry.space_group_name_H-M   'P 1'
#
loop_
_entity.id
_entity.type
_entity.pdbx_description
1 polymer ?
#
loop_
_entity_poly.entity_id
_entity_poly.type
_entity_poly.pdbx_seq_one_letter_code
_entity_poly.pdbx_strand_id
1 'polypeptide(L)'
;EKDFYRNIKKYDESMIPVMKARGYTCIRSAERTVAFTFGEFCFSRRKWKRGSEWYSPVDEWLGLDKNSRYSKELIYQIAELSTMMSYDHVVKVVQMMYHVKITKPTVIKTVKFAYQLRNQYEEYQYYQEEVKKKDKIKADIIFVEGDGVFLRILDEENKAGYRDFAHFVIHTGSKKIEKNRWKLENKKSIMSI
;
A
#
# COMPACT_ATOMS: atom_id res chain seq x y z
N GLU A 1 -12.96 12.51 19.23
CA GLU A 1 -11.88 13.54 19.08
C GLU A 1 -11.18 13.86 20.41
N LYS A 2 -11.92 14.24 21.47
CA LYS A 2 -11.33 14.59 22.78
C LYS A 2 -10.43 13.50 23.35
N ASP A 3 -10.82 12.24 23.19
CA ASP A 3 -10.03 11.09 23.66
C ASP A 3 -8.74 10.90 22.88
N PHE A 4 -8.76 11.16 21.57
CA PHE A 4 -7.58 11.09 20.72
C PHE A 4 -6.51 12.09 21.19
N TYR A 5 -6.87 13.36 21.36
CA TYR A 5 -5.93 14.39 21.83
C TYR A 5 -5.43 14.12 23.26
N ARG A 6 -6.33 13.66 24.13
CA ARG A 6 -5.97 13.31 25.52
C ARG A 6 -4.94 12.17 25.54
N ASN A 7 -5.15 11.15 24.73
CA ASN A 7 -4.24 9.99 24.66
C ASN A 7 -2.88 10.37 24.08
N ILE A 8 -2.84 11.19 23.02
CA ILE A 8 -1.58 11.70 22.48
C ILE A 8 -0.81 12.48 23.53
N LYS A 9 -1.47 13.42 24.22
CA LYS A 9 -0.84 14.24 25.26
C LYS A 9 -0.29 13.37 26.38
N LYS A 10 -1.09 12.43 26.88
CA LYS A 10 -0.69 11.49 27.94
C LYS A 10 0.52 10.65 27.53
N TYR A 11 0.50 10.12 26.29
CA TYR A 11 1.61 9.33 25.79
C TYR A 11 2.88 10.19 25.60
N ASP A 12 2.76 11.36 24.99
CA ASP A 12 3.89 12.27 24.77
C ASP A 12 4.56 12.70 26.10
N GLU A 13 3.76 12.94 27.14
CA GLU A 13 4.23 13.25 28.50
C GLU A 13 4.91 12.04 29.16
N SER A 14 4.35 10.85 29.02
CA SER A 14 4.93 9.62 29.61
C SER A 14 6.27 9.24 28.99
N MET A 15 6.53 9.67 27.74
CA MET A 15 7.78 9.41 27.05
C MET A 15 8.94 10.34 27.45
N ILE A 16 8.67 11.43 28.21
CA ILE A 16 9.73 12.38 28.62
C ILE A 16 10.87 11.70 29.40
N PRO A 17 10.62 10.96 30.50
CA PRO A 17 11.69 10.31 31.25
C PRO A 17 12.40 9.24 30.42
N VAL A 18 11.68 8.50 29.59
CA VAL A 18 12.23 7.45 28.72
C VAL A 18 13.23 8.04 27.72
N MET A 19 12.84 9.12 27.06
CA MET A 19 13.70 9.78 26.07
C MET A 19 14.95 10.39 26.67
N LYS A 20 14.82 11.01 27.85
CA LYS A 20 15.98 11.53 28.61
C LYS A 20 16.93 10.40 29.02
N ALA A 21 16.42 9.29 29.51
CA ALA A 21 17.22 8.13 29.88
C ALA A 21 17.97 7.51 28.70
N ARG A 22 17.39 7.60 27.47
CA ARG A 22 18.03 7.17 26.21
C ARG A 22 19.04 8.19 25.65
N GLY A 23 19.29 9.30 26.34
CA GLY A 23 20.24 10.33 25.92
C GLY A 23 19.72 11.28 24.83
N TYR A 24 18.39 11.36 24.65
CA TYR A 24 17.79 12.33 23.73
C TYR A 24 17.50 13.66 24.44
N THR A 25 17.68 14.75 23.70
CA THR A 25 17.32 16.11 24.14
C THR A 25 16.05 16.55 23.41
N CYS A 26 15.07 17.07 24.16
CA CYS A 26 13.89 17.68 23.58
C CYS A 26 14.25 19.01 22.93
N ILE A 27 14.08 19.14 21.63
CA ILE A 27 14.42 20.36 20.89
C ILE A 27 13.23 21.32 20.82
N ARG A 28 12.04 20.79 20.48
CA ARG A 28 10.82 21.59 20.37
C ARG A 28 9.58 20.73 20.32
N SER A 29 8.44 21.33 20.62
CA SER A 29 7.13 20.82 20.19
C SER A 29 6.83 21.31 18.78
N ALA A 30 6.18 20.48 17.98
CA ALA A 30 5.79 20.81 16.62
C ALA A 30 4.44 20.19 16.29
N GLU A 31 3.59 20.96 15.64
CA GLU A 31 2.31 20.49 15.13
C GLU A 31 2.50 19.57 13.92
N ARG A 32 1.57 18.64 13.77
CA ARG A 32 1.47 17.74 12.63
C ARG A 32 0.00 17.49 12.31
N THR A 33 -0.35 17.69 11.06
CA THR A 33 -1.67 17.33 10.54
C THR A 33 -1.58 16.01 9.81
N VAL A 34 -2.41 15.05 10.21
CA VAL A 34 -2.49 13.71 9.60
C VAL A 34 -3.95 13.33 9.42
N ALA A 35 -4.25 12.79 8.26
CA ALA A 35 -5.52 12.17 7.96
C ALA A 35 -5.48 10.67 8.28
N PHE A 36 -6.48 10.22 9.03
CA PHE A 36 -6.75 8.84 9.39
C PHE A 36 -8.07 8.39 8.76
N THR A 37 -8.41 7.13 8.89
CA THR A 37 -9.71 6.57 8.46
C THR A 37 -10.91 7.12 9.25
N PHE A 38 -10.66 7.82 10.34
CA PHE A 38 -11.69 8.44 11.20
C PHE A 38 -11.64 9.98 11.22
N GLY A 39 -10.89 10.60 10.30
CA GLY A 39 -10.83 12.05 10.11
C GLY A 39 -9.41 12.62 10.02
N GLU A 40 -9.33 13.95 9.84
CA GLU A 40 -8.07 14.69 9.82
C GLU A 40 -7.84 15.39 11.16
N PHE A 41 -6.65 15.17 11.74
CA PHE A 41 -6.29 15.69 13.06
C PHE A 41 -4.98 16.46 13.02
N CYS A 42 -5.00 17.65 13.66
CA CYS A 42 -3.79 18.44 13.90
C CYS A 42 -3.41 18.31 15.38
N PHE A 43 -2.25 17.73 15.66
CA PHE A 43 -1.79 17.50 17.03
C PHE A 43 -0.35 17.93 17.21
N SER A 44 -0.04 18.41 18.42
CA SER A 44 1.32 18.76 18.83
C SER A 44 2.04 17.56 19.44
N ARG A 45 3.32 17.38 19.11
CA ARG A 45 4.19 16.37 19.67
C ARG A 45 5.62 16.86 19.79
N ARG A 46 6.37 16.31 20.76
CA ARG A 46 7.79 16.66 20.99
C ARG A 46 8.67 16.02 19.94
N LYS A 47 9.65 16.80 19.49
CA LYS A 47 10.75 16.35 18.65
C LYS A 47 12.02 16.27 19.47
N TRP A 48 12.62 15.09 19.43
CA TRP A 48 13.82 14.74 20.18
C TRP A 48 15.00 14.59 19.24
N LYS A 49 16.21 14.85 19.75
CA LYS A 49 17.46 14.73 18.98
C LYS A 49 18.52 14.08 19.84
N ARG A 50 19.30 13.17 19.21
CA ARG A 50 20.52 12.58 19.77
C ARG A 50 21.57 12.53 18.65
N GLY A 51 22.63 13.34 18.76
CA GLY A 51 23.59 13.51 17.67
C GLY A 51 22.90 14.07 16.40
N SER A 52 22.96 13.35 15.29
CA SER A 52 22.28 13.67 14.03
C SER A 52 20.87 13.10 13.92
N GLU A 53 20.48 12.19 14.80
CA GLU A 53 19.20 11.45 14.76
C GLU A 53 18.07 12.31 15.30
N TRP A 54 16.96 12.37 14.53
CA TRP A 54 15.71 13.01 14.95
C TRP A 54 14.66 11.94 15.19
N TYR A 55 13.95 12.08 16.31
CA TYR A 55 12.96 11.10 16.74
C TYR A 55 11.70 11.78 17.29
N SER A 56 10.55 11.16 17.11
CA SER A 56 9.28 11.57 17.71
C SER A 56 8.52 10.31 18.18
N PRO A 57 8.46 10.06 19.50
CA PRO A 57 7.77 8.88 20.04
C PRO A 57 6.32 8.78 19.61
N VAL A 58 5.61 9.90 19.54
CA VAL A 58 4.19 9.94 19.12
C VAL A 58 4.03 9.52 17.68
N ASP A 59 4.92 9.98 16.79
CA ASP A 59 4.86 9.58 15.38
C ASP A 59 5.06 8.07 15.21
N GLU A 60 5.98 7.47 15.97
CA GLU A 60 6.22 6.03 15.96
C GLU A 60 5.05 5.25 16.57
N TRP A 61 4.53 5.69 17.72
CA TRP A 61 3.38 5.07 18.36
C TRP A 61 2.14 5.04 17.47
N LEU A 62 1.91 6.11 16.69
CA LEU A 62 0.84 6.19 15.70
C LEU A 62 1.17 5.48 14.37
N GLY A 63 2.35 4.86 14.25
CA GLY A 63 2.79 4.19 13.02
C GLY A 63 2.96 5.10 11.82
N LEU A 64 3.29 6.38 12.07
CA LEU A 64 3.36 7.40 11.02
C LEU A 64 4.76 7.49 10.41
N ASP A 65 4.83 7.38 9.10
CA ASP A 65 6.07 7.57 8.36
C ASP A 65 6.50 9.04 8.35
N LYS A 66 7.80 9.26 8.20
CA LYS A 66 8.38 10.61 8.12
C LYS A 66 7.74 11.39 6.95
N ASN A 67 7.25 12.59 7.25
CA ASN A 67 6.61 13.49 6.29
C ASN A 67 5.31 12.97 5.64
N SER A 68 4.74 11.86 6.07
CA SER A 68 3.43 11.42 5.59
C SER A 68 2.31 12.29 6.18
N ARG A 69 1.36 12.69 5.33
CA ARG A 69 0.12 13.36 5.74
C ARG A 69 -1.05 12.39 5.92
N TYR A 70 -0.83 11.11 5.67
CA TYR A 70 -1.83 10.06 5.71
C TYR A 70 -1.35 8.91 6.57
N SER A 71 -2.24 8.31 7.35
CA SER A 71 -1.95 7.08 8.08
C SER A 71 -1.75 5.91 7.10
N LYS A 72 -1.00 4.89 7.52
CA LYS A 72 -0.76 3.68 6.70
C LYS A 72 -2.05 2.99 6.32
N GLU A 73 -3.00 2.94 7.25
CA GLU A 73 -4.31 2.33 7.02
C GLU A 73 -5.11 3.09 5.97
N LEU A 74 -5.13 4.43 6.01
CA LEU A 74 -5.80 5.23 5.00
C LEU A 74 -5.14 5.06 3.62
N ILE A 75 -3.81 5.01 3.55
CA ILE A 75 -3.05 4.71 2.33
C ILE A 75 -3.46 3.34 1.77
N TYR A 76 -3.53 2.32 2.61
CA TYR A 76 -3.96 0.98 2.21
C TYR A 76 -5.39 1.00 1.64
N GLN A 77 -6.32 1.64 2.31
CA GLN A 77 -7.71 1.72 1.85
C GLN A 77 -7.88 2.49 0.54
N ILE A 78 -7.12 3.58 0.34
CA ILE A 78 -7.09 4.31 -0.94
C ILE A 78 -6.57 3.39 -2.06
N ALA A 79 -5.52 2.62 -1.80
CA ALA A 79 -4.96 1.70 -2.78
C ALA A 79 -5.96 0.58 -3.14
N GLU A 80 -6.64 0.01 -2.15
CA GLU A 80 -7.65 -1.03 -2.35
C GLU A 80 -8.86 -0.50 -3.15
N LEU A 81 -9.41 0.65 -2.77
CA LEU A 81 -10.49 1.28 -3.52
C LEU A 81 -10.11 1.57 -4.98
N SER A 82 -8.83 1.89 -5.23
CA SER A 82 -8.32 2.18 -6.57
C SER A 82 -8.29 0.94 -7.48
N THR A 83 -8.40 -0.26 -6.94
CA THR A 83 -8.54 -1.50 -7.73
C THR A 83 -9.99 -1.75 -8.16
N MET A 84 -10.96 -1.13 -7.49
CA MET A 84 -12.38 -1.38 -7.67
C MET A 84 -13.08 -0.29 -8.47
N MET A 85 -12.52 0.93 -8.47
CA MET A 85 -13.18 2.09 -9.10
C MET A 85 -12.16 3.10 -9.65
N SER A 86 -12.64 4.03 -10.49
CA SER A 86 -11.80 5.10 -11.03
C SER A 86 -11.28 6.05 -9.95
N TYR A 87 -10.13 6.66 -10.16
CA TYR A 87 -9.49 7.56 -9.19
C TYR A 87 -10.37 8.76 -8.79
N ASP A 88 -11.20 9.25 -9.71
CA ASP A 88 -12.15 10.33 -9.42
C ASP A 88 -13.26 9.86 -8.45
N HIS A 89 -13.69 8.60 -8.57
CA HIS A 89 -14.63 8.00 -7.62
C HIS A 89 -13.97 7.72 -6.27
N VAL A 90 -12.71 7.25 -6.25
CA VAL A 90 -11.95 7.08 -4.99
C VAL A 90 -11.89 8.38 -4.21
N VAL A 91 -11.60 9.52 -4.85
CA VAL A 91 -11.59 10.84 -4.19
C VAL A 91 -12.93 11.14 -3.52
N LYS A 92 -14.03 10.92 -4.23
CA LYS A 92 -15.40 11.17 -3.70
C LYS A 92 -15.74 10.23 -2.54
N VAL A 93 -15.42 8.93 -2.67
CA VAL A 93 -15.69 7.91 -1.65
C VAL A 93 -14.91 8.21 -0.37
N VAL A 94 -13.62 8.51 -0.48
CA VAL A 94 -12.77 8.86 0.67
C VAL A 94 -13.29 10.11 1.38
N GLN A 95 -13.70 11.14 0.64
CA GLN A 95 -14.29 12.34 1.23
C GLN A 95 -15.62 12.03 1.92
N MET A 96 -16.45 11.18 1.35
CA MET A 96 -17.76 10.82 1.90
C MET A 96 -17.64 9.95 3.16
N MET A 97 -16.75 8.94 3.13
CA MET A 97 -16.63 7.97 4.22
C MET A 97 -15.78 8.46 5.38
N TYR A 98 -14.66 9.13 5.09
CA TYR A 98 -13.67 9.51 6.11
C TYR A 98 -13.62 11.00 6.39
N HIS A 99 -14.41 11.81 5.68
CA HIS A 99 -14.41 13.29 5.77
C HIS A 99 -13.02 13.91 5.51
N VAL A 100 -12.17 13.21 4.75
CA VAL A 100 -10.82 13.61 4.39
C VAL A 100 -10.80 14.08 2.94
N LYS A 101 -10.28 15.28 2.70
CA LYS A 101 -10.10 15.82 1.35
C LYS A 101 -8.79 15.32 0.77
N ILE A 102 -8.87 14.52 -0.27
CA ILE A 102 -7.72 14.08 -1.07
C ILE A 102 -7.89 14.54 -2.53
N THR A 103 -6.82 14.46 -3.29
CA THR A 103 -6.83 14.80 -4.72
C THR A 103 -6.45 13.60 -5.57
N LYS A 104 -6.80 13.63 -6.86
CA LYS A 104 -6.41 12.57 -7.80
C LYS A 104 -4.90 12.30 -7.84
N PRO A 105 -4.00 13.32 -7.85
CA PRO A 105 -2.56 13.09 -7.70
C PRO A 105 -2.17 12.34 -6.43
N THR A 106 -2.90 12.59 -5.32
CA THR A 106 -2.68 11.83 -4.06
C THR A 106 -3.01 10.36 -4.25
N VAL A 107 -4.14 10.03 -4.90
CA VAL A 107 -4.51 8.64 -5.21
C VAL A 107 -3.44 7.96 -6.05
N ILE A 108 -2.98 8.61 -7.14
CA ILE A 108 -1.93 8.09 -8.02
C ILE A 108 -0.64 7.82 -7.23
N LYS A 109 -0.22 8.77 -6.38
CA LYS A 109 0.97 8.61 -5.54
C LYS A 109 0.84 7.44 -4.56
N THR A 110 -0.34 7.28 -3.97
CA THR A 110 -0.64 6.17 -3.05
C THR A 110 -0.59 4.83 -3.75
N VAL A 111 -1.17 4.72 -4.94
CA VAL A 111 -1.14 3.49 -5.75
C VAL A 111 0.29 3.13 -6.16
N LYS A 112 1.09 4.10 -6.62
CA LYS A 112 2.52 3.89 -6.93
C LYS A 112 3.29 3.38 -5.70
N PHE A 113 3.05 3.95 -4.53
CA PHE A 113 3.68 3.52 -3.28
C PHE A 113 3.26 2.10 -2.87
N ALA A 114 1.97 1.78 -2.94
CA ALA A 114 1.46 0.43 -2.66
C ALA A 114 2.05 -0.62 -3.63
N TYR A 115 2.19 -0.28 -4.91
CA TYR A 115 2.83 -1.13 -5.90
C TYR A 115 4.31 -1.40 -5.57
N GLN A 116 5.06 -0.38 -5.17
CA GLN A 116 6.46 -0.54 -4.76
C GLN A 116 6.59 -1.46 -3.54
N LEU A 117 5.73 -1.30 -2.53
CA LEU A 117 5.72 -2.17 -1.35
C LEU A 117 5.39 -3.61 -1.72
N ARG A 118 4.43 -3.82 -2.62
CA ARG A 118 4.08 -5.15 -3.10
C ARG A 118 5.24 -5.82 -3.83
N ASN A 119 5.91 -5.12 -4.73
CA ASN A 119 7.07 -5.65 -5.44
C ASN A 119 8.21 -6.04 -4.47
N GLN A 120 8.50 -5.18 -3.48
CA GLN A 120 9.49 -5.49 -2.45
C GLN A 120 9.10 -6.72 -1.62
N TYR A 121 7.81 -6.88 -1.32
CA TYR A 121 7.30 -8.05 -0.60
C TYR A 121 7.40 -9.33 -1.45
N GLU A 122 7.05 -9.26 -2.74
CA GLU A 122 7.16 -10.40 -3.67
C GLU A 122 8.64 -10.79 -3.88
N GLU A 123 9.53 -9.81 -4.00
CA GLU A 123 10.98 -10.02 -4.07
C GLU A 123 11.52 -10.66 -2.79
N TYR A 124 11.14 -10.13 -1.62
CA TYR A 124 11.49 -10.70 -0.32
C TYR A 124 11.00 -12.16 -0.20
N GLN A 125 9.77 -12.44 -0.59
CA GLN A 125 9.23 -13.80 -0.59
C GLN A 125 10.01 -14.73 -1.54
N TYR A 126 10.38 -14.24 -2.70
CA TYR A 126 11.18 -15.01 -3.65
C TYR A 126 12.54 -15.44 -3.06
N TYR A 127 13.21 -14.57 -2.31
CA TYR A 127 14.48 -14.88 -1.65
C TYR A 127 14.32 -15.68 -0.34
N GLN A 128 13.19 -15.57 0.34
CA GLN A 128 12.89 -16.31 1.57
C GLN A 128 12.30 -17.70 1.28
N GLU A 129 11.73 -17.91 0.14
CA GLU A 129 11.33 -19.23 -0.31
C GLU A 129 12.60 -20.06 -0.57
N GLU A 130 13.27 -20.52 0.51
CA GLU A 130 13.88 -21.83 0.47
C GLU A 130 12.88 -22.76 -0.16
N VAL A 131 13.26 -23.35 -1.27
CA VAL A 131 12.45 -24.19 -2.14
C VAL A 131 11.56 -25.11 -1.29
N LYS A 132 10.45 -24.64 -0.78
CA LYS A 132 9.34 -25.49 -0.42
C LYS A 132 9.11 -26.25 -1.70
N LYS A 133 9.46 -27.54 -1.69
CA LYS A 133 9.22 -28.44 -2.83
C LYS A 133 7.74 -28.31 -3.13
N LYS A 134 7.38 -27.34 -3.99
CA LYS A 134 6.04 -27.23 -4.52
C LYS A 134 5.83 -28.56 -5.18
N ASP A 135 4.80 -29.27 -4.77
CA ASP A 135 4.48 -30.56 -5.33
C ASP A 135 4.52 -30.41 -6.85
N LYS A 136 5.52 -31.04 -7.46
CA LYS A 136 5.68 -30.99 -8.91
C LYS A 136 4.50 -31.70 -9.51
N ILE A 137 3.62 -30.95 -10.17
CA ILE A 137 2.53 -31.54 -10.91
C ILE A 137 3.15 -32.28 -12.09
N LYS A 138 3.02 -33.62 -12.09
CA LYS A 138 3.38 -34.43 -13.24
C LYS A 138 2.23 -34.37 -14.25
N ALA A 139 2.50 -33.87 -15.42
CA ALA A 139 1.54 -33.84 -16.52
C ALA A 139 2.25 -34.26 -17.81
N ASP A 140 1.58 -35.06 -18.62
CA ASP A 140 2.12 -35.52 -19.91
C ASP A 140 2.17 -34.35 -20.91
N ILE A 141 1.23 -33.40 -20.80
CA ILE A 141 1.12 -32.23 -21.66
C ILE A 141 0.91 -30.99 -20.81
N ILE A 142 1.60 -29.93 -21.15
CA ILE A 142 1.41 -28.58 -20.61
C ILE A 142 0.96 -27.67 -21.74
N PHE A 143 -0.20 -27.04 -21.56
CA PHE A 143 -0.71 -26.02 -22.47
C PHE A 143 -0.27 -24.66 -22.01
N VAL A 144 0.23 -23.85 -22.93
CA VAL A 144 0.59 -22.45 -22.71
C VAL A 144 -0.18 -21.61 -23.71
N GLU A 145 -1.12 -20.83 -23.23
CA GLU A 145 -1.92 -19.92 -24.05
C GLU A 145 -1.45 -18.50 -23.75
N GLY A 146 -1.22 -17.70 -24.79
CA GLY A 146 -0.83 -16.30 -24.67
C GLY A 146 -1.78 -15.41 -25.43
N ASP A 147 -2.18 -14.31 -24.80
CA ASP A 147 -2.97 -13.25 -25.40
C ASP A 147 -2.33 -11.90 -25.08
N GLY A 148 -2.32 -11.00 -26.06
CA GLY A 148 -1.77 -9.65 -25.94
C GLY A 148 -2.86 -8.62 -26.13
N VAL A 149 -2.88 -7.62 -25.25
CA VAL A 149 -3.78 -6.49 -25.35
C VAL A 149 -2.98 -5.19 -25.38
N PHE A 150 -3.20 -4.36 -26.38
CA PHE A 150 -2.65 -3.01 -26.43
C PHE A 150 -3.45 -2.08 -25.53
N LEU A 151 -2.83 -1.62 -24.45
CA LEU A 151 -3.42 -0.64 -23.55
C LEU A 151 -2.91 0.76 -23.89
N ARG A 152 -3.86 1.70 -24.05
CA ARG A 152 -3.52 3.11 -24.12
C ARG A 152 -3.16 3.60 -22.73
N ILE A 153 -1.94 4.04 -22.57
CA ILE A 153 -1.44 4.61 -21.32
C ILE A 153 -1.03 6.06 -21.53
N LEU A 154 -1.05 6.83 -20.47
CA LEU A 154 -0.43 8.15 -20.40
C LEU A 154 0.90 8.01 -19.70
N ASP A 155 1.98 8.51 -20.33
CA ASP A 155 3.28 8.59 -19.68
C ASP A 155 3.34 9.69 -18.60
N GLU A 156 4.50 9.88 -17.99
CA GLU A 156 4.69 10.90 -16.95
C GLU A 156 4.51 12.34 -17.47
N GLU A 157 4.62 12.54 -18.79
CA GLU A 157 4.42 13.82 -19.48
C GLU A 157 2.99 13.99 -20.01
N ASN A 158 2.06 13.09 -19.64
CA ASN A 158 0.68 13.00 -20.15
C ASN A 158 0.58 12.75 -21.67
N LYS A 159 1.63 12.26 -22.32
CA LYS A 159 1.56 11.84 -23.71
C LYS A 159 0.92 10.47 -23.80
N ALA A 160 -0.05 10.33 -24.73
CA ALA A 160 -0.70 9.06 -24.98
C ALA A 160 0.26 8.12 -25.71
N GLY A 161 0.51 6.97 -25.13
CA GLY A 161 1.25 5.86 -25.72
C GLY A 161 0.47 4.56 -25.67
N TYR A 162 0.93 3.55 -26.38
CA TYR A 162 0.40 2.19 -26.29
C TYR A 162 1.47 1.30 -25.68
N ARG A 163 1.07 0.43 -24.77
CA ARG A 163 1.92 -0.67 -24.28
C ARG A 163 1.22 -1.99 -24.54
N ASP A 164 2.03 -2.96 -24.94
CA ASP A 164 1.59 -4.33 -25.04
C ASP A 164 1.53 -4.95 -23.65
N PHE A 165 0.40 -5.59 -23.38
CA PHE A 165 0.14 -6.27 -22.13
C PHE A 165 -0.07 -7.75 -22.45
N ALA A 166 0.94 -8.56 -22.17
CA ALA A 166 0.89 -9.99 -22.44
C ALA A 166 0.33 -10.76 -21.23
N HIS A 167 -0.69 -11.57 -21.47
CA HIS A 167 -1.29 -12.47 -20.49
C HIS A 167 -1.07 -13.90 -20.92
N PHE A 168 -0.35 -14.67 -20.12
CA PHE A 168 -0.12 -16.09 -20.34
C PHE A 168 -0.92 -16.93 -19.35
N VAL A 169 -1.53 -17.99 -19.85
CA VAL A 169 -2.22 -19.00 -19.04
C VAL A 169 -1.55 -20.33 -19.26
N ILE A 170 -1.07 -20.94 -18.19
CA ILE A 170 -0.47 -22.27 -18.18
C ILE A 170 -1.45 -23.21 -17.50
N HIS A 171 -1.75 -24.35 -18.13
CA HIS A 171 -2.62 -25.36 -17.56
C HIS A 171 -2.27 -26.77 -18.07
N THR A 172 -2.79 -27.79 -17.41
CA THR A 172 -2.52 -29.21 -17.76
C THR A 172 -3.66 -29.87 -18.52
N GLY A 173 -4.77 -29.17 -18.68
CA GLY A 173 -5.94 -29.66 -19.40
C GLY A 173 -7.18 -28.86 -19.06
N SER A 174 -8.31 -29.30 -19.59
CA SER A 174 -9.61 -28.71 -19.31
C SER A 174 -10.65 -29.78 -19.02
N LYS A 175 -11.50 -29.54 -18.01
CA LYS A 175 -12.59 -30.42 -17.63
C LYS A 175 -13.93 -29.74 -17.84
N LYS A 176 -14.86 -30.43 -18.45
CA LYS A 176 -16.24 -29.96 -18.63
C LYS A 176 -16.96 -29.99 -17.30
N ILE A 177 -17.52 -28.87 -16.85
CA ILE A 177 -18.30 -28.77 -15.62
C ILE A 177 -19.79 -28.83 -15.92
N GLU A 178 -20.23 -28.08 -16.97
CA GLU A 178 -21.61 -27.95 -17.38
C GLU A 178 -21.71 -27.97 -18.91
N LYS A 179 -22.95 -27.99 -19.45
CA LYS A 179 -23.20 -28.16 -20.89
C LYS A 179 -22.36 -27.28 -21.80
N ASN A 180 -22.05 -26.04 -21.36
CA ASN A 180 -21.24 -25.07 -22.14
C ASN A 180 -20.11 -24.41 -21.30
N ARG A 181 -19.70 -25.04 -20.18
CA ARG A 181 -18.70 -24.45 -19.29
C ARG A 181 -17.55 -25.42 -19.03
N TRP A 182 -16.33 -24.94 -19.29
CA TRP A 182 -15.09 -25.66 -19.06
C TRP A 182 -14.28 -25.02 -17.96
N LYS A 183 -13.56 -25.80 -17.17
CA LYS A 183 -12.60 -25.33 -16.17
C LYS A 183 -11.23 -25.85 -16.52
N LEU A 184 -10.23 -24.95 -16.51
CA LEU A 184 -8.84 -25.33 -16.71
C LEU A 184 -8.29 -26.00 -15.43
N GLU A 185 -7.58 -27.10 -15.63
CA GLU A 185 -6.94 -27.84 -14.54
C GLU A 185 -5.54 -27.29 -14.29
N ASN A 186 -5.18 -27.14 -12.99
CA ASN A 186 -3.88 -26.64 -12.56
C ASN A 186 -3.50 -25.29 -13.21
N LYS A 187 -4.49 -24.41 -13.37
CA LYS A 187 -4.33 -23.11 -14.03
C LYS A 187 -3.39 -22.20 -13.26
N LYS A 188 -2.38 -21.66 -13.95
CA LYS A 188 -1.51 -20.57 -13.50
C LYS A 188 -1.57 -19.44 -14.53
N SER A 189 -1.81 -18.21 -14.08
CA SER A 189 -1.81 -17.02 -14.93
C SER A 189 -0.57 -16.18 -14.63
N ILE A 190 0.06 -15.68 -15.69
CA ILE A 190 1.23 -14.81 -15.63
C ILE A 190 0.90 -13.59 -16.49
N MET A 191 1.13 -12.39 -15.95
CA MET A 191 0.96 -11.14 -16.69
C MET A 191 2.31 -10.44 -16.78
N SER A 192 2.61 -9.88 -17.94
CA SER A 192 3.82 -9.09 -18.20
C SER A 192 3.47 -7.82 -18.98
N ILE A 193 4.17 -6.75 -18.73
CA ILE A 193 4.07 -5.46 -19.41
C ILE A 193 5.32 -5.29 -20.24
#